data_850778835b4bb38330cadcdebef1f797
#
_entry.id   850778835b4bb38330cadcdebef1f797
#
_cell.length_a   1.000
_cell.length_b   1.000
_cell.length_c   1.000
_cell.angle_alpha   90.00
_cell.angle_beta   90.00
_cell.angle_gamma   90.00
#
_symmetry.space_group_name_H-M   'P 1'
#
loop_
_entity.id
_entity.type
_entity.pdbx_description
1 polymer ?
#
loop_
_entity_poly.entity_id
_entity_poly.type
_entity_poly.pdbx_seq_one_letter_code
_entity_poly.pdbx_strand_id
1 'polypeptide(L)'
;MGSRSRTTARPGRGISRRRLIAGGAVLAAAAAIAGRIWQVNANAFDYPERHYAMGEWVDLDGAFTTYANENTQGYSLCVQDAQIMTRAEYIERYALDPSQVEPTDYDDVPSVLCLTLAIKNEGSDSGGFYIYDATLVPEGEIRSMGYQASLWGTSNELIDESVYSFSLLRDSEYTAQIPYILYAAPGENFQHAIRAKRFSFIVSNAPVRNVIDIEVA
;
A
#
# COMPACT_ATOMS: atom_id res chain seq x y z
N MET A 1 48.63 5.47 -75.54
CA MET A 1 48.56 6.19 -74.30
C MET A 1 47.57 5.48 -73.40
N GLY A 2 48.05 4.67 -72.46
CA GLY A 2 47.16 3.82 -71.66
C GLY A 2 47.20 4.37 -70.18
N SER A 3 46.05 4.84 -69.72
CA SER A 3 45.85 5.29 -68.35
C SER A 3 45.57 4.07 -67.43
N ARG A 4 46.50 3.83 -66.48
CA ARG A 4 46.32 2.79 -65.45
C ARG A 4 45.60 3.41 -64.23
N SER A 5 44.34 3.01 -64.07
CA SER A 5 43.57 3.30 -62.83
C SER A 5 44.18 2.54 -61.68
N ARG A 6 44.70 3.26 -60.66
CA ARG A 6 45.11 2.68 -59.37
C ARG A 6 43.91 2.61 -58.45
N THR A 7 43.46 1.39 -58.24
CA THR A 7 42.45 1.10 -57.19
C THR A 7 43.15 1.12 -55.83
N THR A 8 42.91 2.14 -55.04
CA THR A 8 43.39 2.22 -53.64
C THR A 8 42.51 1.38 -52.74
N ALA A 9 43.01 0.23 -52.30
CA ALA A 9 42.37 -0.59 -51.26
C ALA A 9 42.34 0.20 -49.94
N ARG A 10 41.12 0.40 -49.42
CA ARG A 10 40.93 0.97 -48.06
C ARG A 10 41.44 -0.03 -47.01
N PRO A 11 42.34 0.40 -46.09
CA PRO A 11 42.77 -0.48 -45.02
C PRO A 11 41.60 -0.78 -44.10
N GLY A 12 41.30 -2.05 -43.89
CA GLY A 12 40.31 -2.53 -42.96
C GLY A 12 40.64 -2.03 -41.55
N ARG A 13 39.72 -1.30 -40.92
CA ARG A 13 39.84 -0.85 -39.54
C ARG A 13 39.82 -2.07 -38.63
N GLY A 14 40.95 -2.62 -38.29
CA GLY A 14 41.12 -3.65 -37.29
C GLY A 14 40.66 -3.12 -35.93
N ILE A 15 39.74 -3.83 -35.25
CA ILE A 15 39.28 -3.51 -33.91
C ILE A 15 40.51 -3.60 -32.99
N SER A 16 40.88 -2.50 -32.33
CA SER A 16 42.05 -2.49 -31.46
C SER A 16 41.83 -3.42 -30.25
N ARG A 17 42.86 -4.15 -29.81
CA ARG A 17 42.83 -5.04 -28.62
C ARG A 17 42.24 -4.33 -27.40
N ARG A 18 42.51 -3.02 -27.23
CA ARG A 18 41.96 -2.20 -26.12
C ARG A 18 40.43 -2.09 -26.18
N ARG A 19 39.83 -1.97 -27.38
CA ARG A 19 38.36 -1.92 -27.54
C ARG A 19 37.70 -3.29 -27.28
N LEU A 20 38.37 -4.37 -27.62
CA LEU A 20 37.90 -5.73 -27.29
C LEU A 20 37.94 -5.99 -25.79
N ILE A 21 39.00 -5.58 -25.09
CA ILE A 21 39.11 -5.72 -23.64
C ILE A 21 38.08 -4.86 -22.93
N ALA A 22 37.88 -3.60 -23.34
CA ALA A 22 36.90 -2.70 -22.77
C ALA A 22 35.46 -3.23 -22.99
N GLY A 23 35.15 -3.74 -24.20
CA GLY A 23 33.85 -4.36 -24.50
C GLY A 23 33.60 -5.61 -23.65
N GLY A 24 34.61 -6.46 -23.48
CA GLY A 24 34.54 -7.64 -22.61
C GLY A 24 34.29 -7.32 -21.14
N ALA A 25 34.95 -6.26 -20.62
CA ALA A 25 34.73 -5.82 -19.24
C ALA A 25 33.32 -5.27 -19.00
N VAL A 26 32.77 -4.51 -19.94
CA VAL A 26 31.39 -4.00 -19.88
C VAL A 26 30.38 -5.15 -19.90
N LEU A 27 30.57 -6.13 -20.78
CA LEU A 27 29.69 -7.30 -20.84
C LEU A 27 29.77 -8.15 -19.55
N ALA A 28 30.96 -8.34 -19.00
CA ALA A 28 31.13 -9.06 -17.73
C ALA A 28 30.45 -8.31 -16.57
N ALA A 29 30.55 -6.99 -16.50
CA ALA A 29 29.88 -6.17 -15.50
C ALA A 29 28.35 -6.25 -15.65
N ALA A 30 27.82 -6.15 -16.88
CA ALA A 30 26.40 -6.27 -17.14
C ALA A 30 25.86 -7.67 -16.77
N ALA A 31 26.59 -8.73 -17.08
CA ALA A 31 26.23 -10.09 -16.69
C ALA A 31 26.25 -10.29 -15.17
N ALA A 32 27.22 -9.70 -14.45
CA ALA A 32 27.29 -9.75 -13.00
C ALA A 32 26.11 -9.01 -12.35
N ILE A 33 25.73 -7.84 -12.87
CA ILE A 33 24.57 -7.07 -12.40
C ILE A 33 23.28 -7.86 -12.67
N ALA A 34 23.08 -8.39 -13.87
CA ALA A 34 21.91 -9.19 -14.22
C ALA A 34 21.82 -10.44 -13.35
N GLY A 35 22.94 -11.15 -13.12
CA GLY A 35 23.02 -12.29 -12.22
C GLY A 35 22.67 -11.95 -10.78
N ARG A 36 23.11 -10.77 -10.30
CA ARG A 36 22.78 -10.28 -8.96
C ARG A 36 21.30 -9.93 -8.83
N ILE A 37 20.72 -9.24 -9.82
CA ILE A 37 19.28 -8.94 -9.86
C ILE A 37 18.49 -10.24 -9.86
N TRP A 38 18.85 -11.21 -10.72
CA TRP A 38 18.19 -12.51 -10.75
C TRP A 38 18.29 -13.24 -9.41
N GLN A 39 19.49 -13.28 -8.79
CA GLN A 39 19.70 -13.90 -7.49
C GLN A 39 18.86 -13.24 -6.38
N VAL A 40 18.78 -11.91 -6.36
CA VAL A 40 17.96 -11.17 -5.38
C VAL A 40 16.49 -11.51 -5.58
N ASN A 41 16.00 -11.48 -6.83
CA ASN A 41 14.60 -11.79 -7.13
C ASN A 41 14.27 -13.28 -6.85
N ALA A 42 15.19 -14.21 -7.14
CA ALA A 42 14.98 -15.63 -6.87
C ALA A 42 15.02 -15.97 -5.38
N ASN A 43 15.61 -15.11 -4.55
CA ASN A 43 15.63 -15.24 -3.09
C ASN A 43 14.72 -14.22 -2.39
N ALA A 44 13.93 -13.44 -3.16
CA ALA A 44 12.88 -12.63 -2.58
C ALA A 44 11.88 -13.57 -1.88
N PHE A 45 11.59 -13.28 -0.61
CA PHE A 45 10.60 -14.06 0.12
C PHE A 45 9.24 -13.84 -0.53
N ASP A 46 8.72 -14.89 -1.17
CA ASP A 46 7.35 -14.93 -1.67
C ASP A 46 6.49 -15.47 -0.52
N TYR A 47 5.95 -14.57 0.29
CA TYR A 47 5.06 -14.96 1.37
C TYR A 47 3.74 -15.46 0.76
N PRO A 48 3.16 -16.54 1.30
CA PRO A 48 1.86 -17.01 0.86
C PRO A 48 0.82 -15.90 1.06
N GLU A 49 0.03 -15.66 0.02
CA GLU A 49 -1.06 -14.69 0.04
C GLU A 49 -2.38 -15.43 0.30
N ARG A 50 -3.20 -14.87 1.18
CA ARG A 50 -4.54 -15.35 1.50
C ARG A 50 -5.54 -14.23 1.29
N HIS A 51 -6.62 -14.56 0.59
CA HIS A 51 -7.73 -13.66 0.32
C HIS A 51 -8.93 -14.02 1.18
N TYR A 52 -9.59 -12.99 1.68
CA TYR A 52 -10.80 -13.06 2.49
C TYR A 52 -11.85 -12.13 1.90
N ALA A 53 -13.11 -12.51 1.95
CA ALA A 53 -14.20 -11.64 1.57
C ALA A 53 -14.57 -10.69 2.72
N MET A 54 -15.31 -9.62 2.39
CA MET A 54 -15.98 -8.81 3.41
C MET A 54 -16.88 -9.69 4.27
N GLY A 55 -16.91 -9.45 5.58
CA GLY A 55 -17.65 -10.24 6.57
C GLY A 55 -16.89 -11.44 7.11
N GLU A 56 -15.77 -11.83 6.52
CA GLU A 56 -14.90 -12.90 7.04
C GLU A 56 -13.91 -12.35 8.08
N TRP A 57 -13.69 -13.11 9.16
CA TRP A 57 -12.66 -12.80 10.15
C TRP A 57 -11.28 -13.25 9.68
N VAL A 58 -10.32 -12.36 9.81
CA VAL A 58 -8.90 -12.60 9.49
C VAL A 58 -8.13 -12.67 10.79
N ASP A 59 -7.68 -13.86 11.18
CA ASP A 59 -6.78 -14.04 12.29
C ASP A 59 -5.37 -13.63 11.88
N LEU A 60 -4.80 -12.65 12.58
CA LEU A 60 -3.45 -12.17 12.29
C LEU A 60 -2.38 -13.14 12.79
N ASP A 61 -2.60 -13.77 13.95
CA ASP A 61 -1.75 -14.82 14.53
C ASP A 61 -0.24 -14.50 14.47
N GLY A 62 0.12 -13.27 14.81
CA GLY A 62 1.48 -12.77 14.75
C GLY A 62 1.95 -12.31 13.36
N ALA A 63 1.09 -12.32 12.34
CA ALA A 63 1.40 -11.71 11.06
C ALA A 63 1.47 -10.18 11.18
N PHE A 64 2.42 -9.56 10.49
CA PHE A 64 2.72 -8.13 10.61
C PHE A 64 2.76 -7.44 9.24
N THR A 65 2.59 -6.13 9.23
CA THR A 65 2.63 -5.31 8.02
C THR A 65 4.01 -4.82 7.69
N THR A 66 4.67 -4.12 8.61
CA THR A 66 5.94 -3.43 8.36
C THR A 66 7.07 -3.95 9.22
N TYR A 67 6.81 -4.20 10.50
CA TYR A 67 7.86 -4.53 11.46
C TYR A 67 7.62 -5.89 12.13
N ALA A 68 8.63 -6.75 12.12
CA ALA A 68 8.57 -8.09 12.75
C ALA A 68 8.35 -8.07 14.28
N ASN A 69 8.43 -6.91 14.91
CA ASN A 69 8.12 -6.71 16.33
C ASN A 69 6.68 -6.23 16.60
N GLU A 70 5.85 -6.09 15.55
CA GLU A 70 4.41 -5.91 15.72
C GLU A 70 3.87 -7.16 16.43
N ASN A 71 3.18 -6.96 17.53
CA ASN A 71 2.54 -8.05 18.27
C ASN A 71 1.05 -8.10 17.95
N THR A 72 0.70 -8.91 16.97
CA THR A 72 -0.69 -9.13 16.53
C THR A 72 -1.27 -10.44 17.02
N GLN A 73 -0.57 -11.14 17.92
CA GLN A 73 -1.04 -12.41 18.48
C GLN A 73 -2.37 -12.23 19.22
N GLY A 74 -3.35 -13.05 18.90
CA GLY A 74 -4.71 -12.99 19.47
C GLY A 74 -5.59 -11.89 18.85
N TYR A 75 -5.07 -11.14 17.86
CA TYR A 75 -5.87 -10.15 17.15
C TYR A 75 -6.44 -10.71 15.86
N SER A 76 -7.73 -10.44 15.66
CA SER A 76 -8.44 -10.70 14.41
C SER A 76 -9.16 -9.43 13.97
N LEU A 77 -9.42 -9.33 12.67
CA LEU A 77 -10.19 -8.22 12.11
C LEU A 77 -11.15 -8.67 11.01
N CYS A 78 -12.20 -7.87 10.81
CA CYS A 78 -13.23 -8.12 9.81
C CYS A 78 -13.71 -6.79 9.23
N VAL A 79 -13.69 -6.64 7.92
CA VAL A 79 -14.37 -5.53 7.24
C VAL A 79 -15.85 -5.90 7.08
N GLN A 80 -16.70 -5.25 7.86
CA GLN A 80 -18.15 -5.53 7.87
C GLN A 80 -18.89 -4.78 6.76
N ASP A 81 -18.44 -3.55 6.44
CA ASP A 81 -19.03 -2.70 5.41
C ASP A 81 -17.99 -1.74 4.83
N ALA A 82 -18.23 -1.26 3.61
CA ALA A 82 -17.40 -0.28 2.94
C ALA A 82 -18.25 0.66 2.08
N GLN A 83 -18.10 1.96 2.27
CA GLN A 83 -18.89 2.97 1.55
C GLN A 83 -17.98 4.09 1.03
N ILE A 84 -18.20 4.48 -0.24
CA ILE A 84 -17.61 5.71 -0.79
C ILE A 84 -18.55 6.85 -0.46
N MET A 85 -18.01 7.92 0.14
CA MET A 85 -18.77 9.10 0.53
C MET A 85 -17.92 10.36 0.37
N THR A 86 -18.56 11.52 0.51
CA THR A 86 -17.86 12.79 0.60
C THR A 86 -17.31 12.99 2.02
N ARG A 87 -16.37 13.92 2.17
CA ARG A 87 -15.88 14.31 3.50
C ARG A 87 -17.01 14.92 4.34
N ALA A 88 -17.87 15.72 3.72
CA ALA A 88 -19.03 16.32 4.39
C ALA A 88 -19.98 15.23 4.93
N GLU A 89 -20.31 14.23 4.12
CA GLU A 89 -21.14 13.09 4.56
C GLU A 89 -20.50 12.29 5.71
N TYR A 90 -19.17 12.09 5.68
CA TYR A 90 -18.47 11.41 6.78
C TYR A 90 -18.59 12.22 8.08
N ILE A 91 -18.33 13.54 8.02
CA ILE A 91 -18.43 14.44 9.17
C ILE A 91 -19.86 14.48 9.72
N GLU A 92 -20.86 14.64 8.85
CA GLU A 92 -22.27 14.67 9.26
C GLU A 92 -22.71 13.38 9.96
N ARG A 93 -22.22 12.22 9.50
CA ARG A 93 -22.65 10.94 10.05
C ARG A 93 -21.90 10.52 11.31
N TYR A 94 -20.63 10.86 11.41
CA TYR A 94 -19.74 10.25 12.40
C TYR A 94 -19.05 11.25 13.33
N ALA A 95 -18.92 12.53 12.96
CA ALA A 95 -18.26 13.48 13.83
C ALA A 95 -19.08 13.76 15.11
N LEU A 96 -18.42 13.84 16.25
CA LEU A 96 -19.04 14.14 17.55
C LEU A 96 -19.62 15.55 17.59
N ASP A 97 -18.94 16.51 16.96
CA ASP A 97 -19.39 17.88 16.77
C ASP A 97 -19.02 18.38 15.37
N PRO A 98 -19.90 18.20 14.37
CA PRO A 98 -19.65 18.65 13.02
C PRO A 98 -19.34 20.15 12.89
N SER A 99 -19.82 20.99 13.83
CA SER A 99 -19.61 22.42 13.80
C SER A 99 -18.17 22.86 14.11
N GLN A 100 -17.38 21.99 14.71
CA GLN A 100 -15.98 22.23 15.03
C GLN A 100 -15.01 21.81 13.92
N VAL A 101 -15.54 21.18 12.87
CA VAL A 101 -14.70 20.70 11.76
C VAL A 101 -14.63 21.76 10.68
N GLU A 102 -13.44 22.31 10.47
CA GLU A 102 -13.23 23.34 9.44
C GLU A 102 -13.55 22.78 8.03
N PRO A 103 -14.34 23.50 7.23
CA PRO A 103 -14.67 23.09 5.87
C PRO A 103 -13.43 23.19 4.96
N THR A 104 -13.42 22.36 3.93
CA THR A 104 -12.39 22.35 2.89
C THR A 104 -13.01 22.42 1.49
N ASP A 105 -12.21 22.78 0.49
CA ASP A 105 -12.65 22.84 -0.92
C ASP A 105 -13.03 21.46 -1.50
N TYR A 106 -12.80 20.36 -0.75
CA TYR A 106 -13.04 18.98 -1.20
C TYR A 106 -14.20 18.29 -0.48
N ASP A 107 -14.93 19.02 0.34
CA ASP A 107 -15.97 18.43 1.20
C ASP A 107 -17.08 17.72 0.40
N ASP A 108 -17.36 18.18 -0.81
CA ASP A 108 -18.38 17.60 -1.70
C ASP A 108 -17.83 16.57 -2.70
N VAL A 109 -16.52 16.27 -2.63
CA VAL A 109 -15.92 15.27 -3.53
C VAL A 109 -16.05 13.87 -2.90
N PRO A 110 -16.58 12.84 -3.61
CA PRO A 110 -16.65 11.47 -3.09
C PRO A 110 -15.27 10.81 -3.05
N SER A 111 -14.44 11.30 -2.14
CA SER A 111 -13.02 10.97 -2.02
C SER A 111 -12.67 10.14 -0.78
N VAL A 112 -13.66 9.86 0.07
CA VAL A 112 -13.50 9.06 1.29
C VAL A 112 -14.06 7.67 1.06
N LEU A 113 -13.24 6.63 1.25
CA LEU A 113 -13.71 5.27 1.45
C LEU A 113 -13.74 5.00 2.96
N CYS A 114 -14.94 4.88 3.51
CA CYS A 114 -15.17 4.56 4.92
C CYS A 114 -15.33 3.05 5.08
N LEU A 115 -14.45 2.42 5.87
CA LEU A 115 -14.54 1.02 6.25
C LEU A 115 -15.16 0.89 7.63
N THR A 116 -16.22 0.06 7.76
CA THR A 116 -16.66 -0.42 9.07
C THR A 116 -15.80 -1.63 9.42
N LEU A 117 -14.82 -1.41 10.30
CA LEU A 117 -13.81 -2.39 10.70
C LEU A 117 -14.09 -2.87 12.13
N ALA A 118 -14.37 -4.16 12.29
CA ALA A 118 -14.41 -4.82 13.57
C ALA A 118 -13.05 -5.44 13.88
N ILE A 119 -12.58 -5.26 15.12
CA ILE A 119 -11.29 -5.75 15.62
C ILE A 119 -11.55 -6.47 16.93
N LYS A 120 -10.98 -7.67 17.08
CA LYS A 120 -11.02 -8.46 18.31
C LYS A 120 -9.64 -8.66 18.88
N ASN A 121 -9.58 -8.74 20.20
CA ASN A 121 -8.45 -9.27 20.93
C ASN A 121 -8.92 -10.49 21.76
N GLU A 122 -8.48 -11.69 21.37
CA GLU A 122 -8.82 -12.93 22.05
C GLU A 122 -7.59 -13.47 22.80
N GLY A 123 -7.58 -13.25 24.10
CA GLY A 123 -6.59 -13.84 25.01
C GLY A 123 -5.22 -13.16 25.07
N SER A 124 -4.97 -12.05 24.38
CA SER A 124 -3.70 -11.32 24.49
C SER A 124 -3.75 -10.20 25.53
N ASP A 125 -2.73 -10.13 26.37
CA ASP A 125 -2.57 -9.06 27.37
C ASP A 125 -1.80 -7.85 26.81
N SER A 126 -1.32 -7.93 25.54
CA SER A 126 -0.51 -6.89 24.92
C SER A 126 -0.60 -6.96 23.39
N GLY A 127 -0.09 -5.94 22.73
CA GLY A 127 -0.07 -5.88 21.28
C GLY A 127 -1.21 -5.07 20.68
N GLY A 128 -1.44 -5.21 19.38
CA GLY A 128 -2.45 -4.44 18.67
C GLY A 128 -2.38 -4.62 17.15
N PHE A 129 -3.37 -4.08 16.48
CA PHE A 129 -3.39 -3.97 15.03
C PHE A 129 -2.95 -2.57 14.60
N TYR A 130 -1.94 -2.50 13.73
CA TYR A 130 -1.35 -1.25 13.24
C TYR A 130 -2.10 -0.76 11.99
N ILE A 131 -3.16 0.03 12.20
CA ILE A 131 -4.02 0.53 11.13
C ILE A 131 -3.28 1.45 10.15
N TYR A 132 -2.29 2.20 10.64
CA TYR A 132 -1.51 3.11 9.81
C TYR A 132 -0.68 2.39 8.75
N ASP A 133 -0.21 1.19 9.05
CA ASP A 133 0.61 0.37 8.17
C ASP A 133 -0.23 -0.51 7.21
N ALA A 134 -1.52 -0.68 7.51
CA ALA A 134 -2.43 -1.40 6.64
C ALA A 134 -2.66 -0.62 5.34
N THR A 135 -2.54 -1.30 4.22
CA THR A 135 -2.56 -0.67 2.90
C THR A 135 -3.84 -0.98 2.15
N LEU A 136 -4.53 0.06 1.69
CA LEU A 136 -5.73 -0.07 0.87
C LEU A 136 -5.42 0.32 -0.58
N VAL A 137 -5.60 -0.62 -1.50
CA VAL A 137 -5.27 -0.44 -2.92
C VAL A 137 -6.53 -0.55 -3.77
N PRO A 138 -6.93 0.53 -4.48
CA PRO A 138 -8.02 0.45 -5.45
C PRO A 138 -7.65 -0.41 -6.66
N GLU A 139 -8.60 -1.19 -7.19
CA GLU A 139 -8.38 -1.97 -8.41
C GLU A 139 -8.06 -1.05 -9.60
N GLY A 140 -6.99 -1.38 -10.34
CA GLY A 140 -6.55 -0.62 -11.50
C GLY A 140 -5.76 0.65 -11.20
N GLU A 141 -5.52 0.98 -9.93
CA GLU A 141 -4.69 2.11 -9.50
C GLU A 141 -3.29 1.63 -9.07
N ILE A 142 -2.30 2.49 -9.31
CA ILE A 142 -0.91 2.24 -8.86
C ILE A 142 -0.71 2.76 -7.42
N ARG A 143 -1.55 3.72 -7.01
CA ARG A 143 -1.45 4.40 -5.72
C ARG A 143 -2.36 3.75 -4.69
N SER A 144 -1.85 3.56 -3.49
CA SER A 144 -2.66 3.16 -2.33
C SER A 144 -3.42 4.36 -1.77
N MET A 145 -4.49 4.06 -1.07
CA MET A 145 -5.21 5.02 -0.25
C MET A 145 -4.56 5.09 1.13
N GLY A 146 -4.56 6.27 1.72
CA GLY A 146 -4.04 6.48 3.06
C GLY A 146 -5.15 6.62 4.10
N TYR A 147 -4.91 6.04 5.25
CA TYR A 147 -5.71 6.25 6.45
C TYR A 147 -5.68 7.72 6.88
N GLN A 148 -6.85 8.30 7.20
CA GLN A 148 -7.00 9.69 7.60
C GLN A 148 -7.26 9.82 9.10
N ALA A 149 -6.18 9.83 9.89
CA ALA A 149 -6.25 9.92 11.34
C ALA A 149 -6.98 11.18 11.83
N SER A 150 -6.72 12.35 11.21
CA SER A 150 -7.37 13.61 11.59
C SER A 150 -8.89 13.61 11.33
N LEU A 151 -9.32 13.00 10.22
CA LEU A 151 -10.75 12.86 9.94
C LEU A 151 -11.40 11.86 10.89
N TRP A 152 -10.74 10.74 11.17
CA TRP A 152 -11.23 9.77 12.14
C TRP A 152 -11.30 10.34 13.56
N GLY A 153 -10.33 11.17 13.97
CA GLY A 153 -10.30 11.86 15.25
C GLY A 153 -11.54 12.73 15.51
N THR A 154 -12.22 13.22 14.46
CA THR A 154 -13.46 13.97 14.63
C THR A 154 -14.62 13.12 15.18
N SER A 155 -14.55 11.81 15.00
CA SER A 155 -15.60 10.85 15.41
C SER A 155 -15.34 10.20 16.78
N ASN A 156 -14.24 10.53 17.47
CA ASN A 156 -13.87 9.83 18.70
C ASN A 156 -13.03 10.69 19.64
N GLU A 157 -13.59 11.05 20.81
CA GLU A 157 -12.92 11.88 21.83
C GLU A 157 -11.66 11.23 22.44
N LEU A 158 -11.56 9.90 22.39
CA LEU A 158 -10.44 9.15 22.99
C LEU A 158 -9.26 8.99 22.04
N ILE A 159 -9.40 9.48 20.79
CA ILE A 159 -8.41 9.31 19.77
C ILE A 159 -7.63 10.59 19.59
N ASP A 160 -6.38 10.59 20.01
CA ASP A 160 -5.39 11.57 19.61
C ASP A 160 -5.16 11.46 18.08
N GLU A 161 -4.89 12.58 17.41
CA GLU A 161 -4.56 12.64 15.98
C GLU A 161 -3.38 11.72 15.58
N SER A 162 -2.71 11.12 16.55
CA SER A 162 -1.58 10.21 16.42
C SER A 162 -1.92 8.73 16.55
N VAL A 163 -3.19 8.32 16.44
CA VAL A 163 -3.53 6.89 16.52
C VAL A 163 -3.04 6.12 15.32
N TYR A 164 -2.05 5.29 15.57
CA TYR A 164 -1.44 4.40 14.60
C TYR A 164 -1.83 2.94 14.76
N SER A 165 -2.34 2.57 15.97
CA SER A 165 -2.66 1.19 16.30
C SER A 165 -3.86 1.07 17.24
N PHE A 166 -4.59 -0.03 17.11
CA PHE A 166 -5.62 -0.47 18.03
C PHE A 166 -5.04 -1.45 19.04
N SER A 167 -4.94 -1.04 20.30
CA SER A 167 -4.60 -1.91 21.42
C SER A 167 -5.85 -2.12 22.27
N LEU A 168 -6.45 -3.28 22.14
CA LEU A 168 -7.68 -3.62 22.83
C LEU A 168 -7.40 -4.35 24.14
N LEU A 169 -8.29 -4.17 25.11
CA LEU A 169 -8.29 -5.00 26.30
C LEU A 169 -8.47 -6.48 25.91
N ARG A 170 -7.93 -7.36 26.72
CA ARG A 170 -8.07 -8.79 26.55
C ARG A 170 -9.55 -9.18 26.49
N ASP A 171 -9.88 -10.10 25.59
CA ASP A 171 -11.23 -10.63 25.37
C ASP A 171 -12.27 -9.54 25.07
N SER A 172 -11.87 -8.54 24.28
CA SER A 172 -12.73 -7.43 23.86
C SER A 172 -12.79 -7.28 22.35
N GLU A 173 -13.85 -6.61 21.90
CA GLU A 173 -14.11 -6.27 20.50
C GLU A 173 -14.40 -4.78 20.37
N TYR A 174 -13.94 -4.18 19.28
CA TYR A 174 -14.21 -2.78 18.95
C TYR A 174 -14.57 -2.67 17.47
N THR A 175 -15.57 -1.85 17.15
CA THR A 175 -15.94 -1.54 15.76
C THR A 175 -15.78 -0.05 15.51
N ALA A 176 -15.10 0.30 14.43
CA ALA A 176 -14.83 1.68 14.05
C ALA A 176 -15.12 1.94 12.57
N GLN A 177 -15.48 3.19 12.26
CA GLN A 177 -15.63 3.71 10.90
C GLN A 177 -14.36 4.42 10.48
N ILE A 178 -13.51 3.71 9.73
CA ILE A 178 -12.16 4.15 9.39
C ILE A 178 -12.15 4.81 8.02
N PRO A 179 -11.81 6.11 7.92
CA PRO A 179 -11.75 6.83 6.65
C PRO A 179 -10.40 6.63 5.96
N TYR A 180 -10.44 6.27 4.69
CA TYR A 180 -9.31 6.25 3.77
C TYR A 180 -9.53 7.24 2.64
N ILE A 181 -8.46 7.93 2.22
CA ILE A 181 -8.50 8.83 1.07
C ILE A 181 -7.44 8.44 0.04
N LEU A 182 -7.73 8.74 -1.23
CA LEU A 182 -6.73 8.67 -2.28
C LEU A 182 -5.91 9.97 -2.28
N TYR A 183 -4.64 9.89 -1.90
CA TYR A 183 -3.77 11.07 -1.90
C TYR A 183 -3.58 11.61 -3.31
N ALA A 184 -3.62 12.93 -3.41
CA ALA A 184 -3.23 13.63 -4.61
C ALA A 184 -1.77 13.31 -5.00
N ALA A 185 -1.45 13.34 -6.28
CA ALA A 185 -0.06 13.24 -6.71
C ALA A 185 0.76 14.46 -6.21
N PRO A 186 2.08 14.34 -6.05
CA PRO A 186 2.92 15.46 -5.69
C PRO A 186 2.69 16.64 -6.66
N GLY A 187 2.31 17.80 -6.12
CA GLY A 187 2.00 19.01 -6.88
C GLY A 187 0.50 19.19 -7.22
N GLU A 188 -0.36 18.25 -6.90
CA GLU A 188 -1.81 18.38 -6.96
C GLU A 188 -2.35 18.88 -5.62
N ASN A 189 -3.19 19.92 -5.64
CA ASN A 189 -3.76 20.51 -4.43
C ASN A 189 -5.25 20.14 -4.24
N PHE A 190 -5.68 18.99 -4.77
CA PHE A 190 -7.07 18.55 -4.69
C PHE A 190 -7.16 17.04 -4.49
N GLN A 191 -8.23 16.61 -3.87
CA GLN A 191 -8.55 15.19 -3.72
C GLN A 191 -9.31 14.71 -4.95
N HIS A 192 -8.97 13.49 -5.41
CA HIS A 192 -9.66 12.85 -6.51
C HIS A 192 -10.87 12.07 -6.02
N ALA A 193 -11.95 12.13 -6.78
CA ALA A 193 -13.08 11.23 -6.57
C ALA A 193 -12.65 9.77 -6.77
N ILE A 194 -13.04 8.91 -5.85
CA ILE A 194 -12.82 7.47 -5.94
C ILE A 194 -13.75 6.91 -7.02
N ARG A 195 -13.20 6.22 -8.00
CA ARG A 195 -13.95 5.60 -9.10
C ARG A 195 -13.91 4.07 -9.06
N ALA A 196 -12.94 3.53 -8.37
CA ALA A 196 -12.82 2.08 -8.17
C ALA A 196 -14.03 1.56 -7.40
N LYS A 197 -14.46 0.34 -7.73
CA LYS A 197 -15.51 -0.39 -7.03
C LYS A 197 -14.98 -1.56 -6.23
N ARG A 198 -13.74 -1.94 -6.50
CA ARG A 198 -13.04 -3.01 -5.81
C ARG A 198 -11.73 -2.50 -5.23
N PHE A 199 -11.40 -3.04 -4.08
CA PHE A 199 -10.19 -2.66 -3.35
C PHE A 199 -9.61 -3.90 -2.68
N SER A 200 -8.28 -3.90 -2.52
CA SER A 200 -7.57 -4.88 -1.72
C SER A 200 -7.06 -4.22 -0.44
N PHE A 201 -7.57 -4.64 0.70
CA PHE A 201 -7.13 -4.17 2.00
C PHE A 201 -6.10 -5.15 2.56
N ILE A 202 -4.83 -4.77 2.50
CA ILE A 202 -3.70 -5.57 2.94
C ILE A 202 -3.46 -5.30 4.42
N VAL A 203 -3.74 -6.29 5.25
CA VAL A 203 -3.70 -6.18 6.71
C VAL A 203 -2.47 -6.83 7.34
N SER A 204 -1.72 -7.60 6.57
CA SER A 204 -0.38 -8.07 6.90
C SER A 204 0.42 -8.42 5.65
N ASN A 205 1.77 -8.40 5.75
CA ASN A 205 2.67 -8.73 4.66
C ASN A 205 3.50 -9.99 4.96
N ALA A 206 3.75 -10.33 6.22
CA ALA A 206 4.61 -11.44 6.62
C ALA A 206 4.16 -12.06 7.96
N PRO A 207 4.39 -13.36 8.19
CA PRO A 207 4.87 -14.39 7.28
C PRO A 207 3.82 -14.85 6.26
N VAL A 208 2.60 -14.35 6.38
CA VAL A 208 1.48 -14.52 5.45
C VAL A 208 0.98 -13.15 5.08
N ARG A 209 0.77 -12.91 3.78
CA ARG A 209 0.11 -11.71 3.30
C ARG A 209 -1.40 -11.92 3.33
N ASN A 210 -2.08 -11.29 4.27
CA ASN A 210 -3.52 -11.35 4.38
C ASN A 210 -4.15 -10.14 3.69
N VAL A 211 -5.07 -10.41 2.77
CA VAL A 211 -5.76 -9.42 1.94
C VAL A 211 -7.26 -9.60 2.11
N ILE A 212 -7.99 -8.54 2.41
CA ILE A 212 -9.46 -8.53 2.39
C ILE A 212 -9.89 -7.87 1.09
N ASP A 213 -10.62 -8.62 0.28
CA ASP A 213 -11.19 -8.13 -0.96
C ASP A 213 -12.50 -7.39 -0.68
N ILE A 214 -12.53 -6.10 -1.04
CA ILE A 214 -13.64 -5.20 -0.77
C ILE A 214 -14.34 -4.88 -2.08
N GLU A 215 -15.66 -4.97 -2.09
CA GLU A 215 -16.50 -4.53 -3.20
C GLU A 215 -17.55 -3.53 -2.68
N VAL A 216 -17.57 -2.35 -3.31
CA VAL A 216 -18.52 -1.27 -2.97
C VAL A 216 -19.62 -1.21 -4.01
N ALA A 217 -20.86 -1.09 -3.56
CA ALA A 217 -22.08 -1.08 -4.39
C ALA A 217 -22.12 0.09 -5.42
#